data_2166ed7f54ea2789a4504a228f1131ff
#
_entry.id   2166ed7f54ea2789a4504a228f1131ff
#
_cell.length_a   1.000
_cell.length_b   1.000
_cell.length_c   1.000
_cell.angle_alpha   90.00
_cell.angle_beta   90.00
_cell.angle_gamma   90.00
#
_symmetry.space_group_name_H-M   'P 1'
#
loop_
_entity.id
_entity.type
_entity.pdbx_description
1 polymer ?
#
loop_
_entity_poly.entity_id
_entity_poly.type
_entity_poly.pdbx_seq_one_letter_code
_entity_poly.pdbx_strand_id
1 'polypeptide(L)'
;MNDGNKIKLELYPKVAPNTVNNFISLVKKGFYNNTIFHRVIPDVNPGPPMIQGGDPQGTGMGDPGYFIKGEFTINGFTNNLNHTRGVISMARAAQPYDSAGSQFFIMVNDCSYLDGQYATFGKVIEGMEVVDKIAKTERGAQDRPLQEQKMKKVTVDTFGIEYPEPEKISQ
;
A
#
# COMPACT_ATOMS: atom_id res chain seq x y z
N MET A 1 -9.02 4.03 -11.22
CA MET A 1 -9.50 5.20 -10.46
C MET A 1 -10.92 5.56 -10.90
N ASN A 2 -11.60 6.38 -10.10
CA ASN A 2 -12.99 6.81 -10.41
C ASN A 2 -13.06 7.74 -11.63
N ASP A 3 -12.00 8.48 -11.92
CA ASP A 3 -11.84 9.39 -13.06
C ASP A 3 -11.37 8.68 -14.36
N GLY A 4 -11.32 7.36 -14.38
CA GLY A 4 -10.86 6.55 -15.50
C GLY A 4 -9.34 6.35 -15.60
N ASN A 5 -8.56 7.07 -14.82
CA ASN A 5 -7.11 6.89 -14.78
C ASN A 5 -6.71 5.53 -14.17
N LYS A 6 -5.53 5.05 -14.51
CA LYS A 6 -5.01 3.75 -14.07
C LYS A 6 -3.64 3.92 -13.41
N ILE A 7 -3.41 3.12 -12.37
CA ILE A 7 -2.08 2.88 -11.79
C ILE A 7 -1.83 1.38 -11.92
N LYS A 8 -0.73 1.00 -12.56
CA LYS A 8 -0.34 -0.40 -12.73
C LYS A 8 0.89 -0.69 -11.90
N LEU A 9 0.81 -1.75 -11.13
CA LEU A 9 1.86 -2.21 -10.22
C LEU A 9 2.42 -3.54 -10.70
N GLU A 10 3.70 -3.74 -10.52
CA GLU A 10 4.34 -5.05 -10.51
C GLU A 10 4.59 -5.47 -9.07
N LEU A 11 4.20 -6.68 -8.70
CA LEU A 11 4.39 -7.23 -7.35
C LEU A 11 5.61 -8.16 -7.33
N TYR A 12 6.32 -8.18 -6.21
CA TYR A 12 7.58 -8.91 -6.05
C TYR A 12 7.47 -10.03 -5.01
N PRO A 13 6.89 -11.20 -5.36
CA PRO A 13 6.66 -12.29 -4.41
C PRO A 13 7.94 -12.88 -3.81
N LYS A 14 9.10 -12.67 -4.45
CA LYS A 14 10.41 -13.08 -3.90
C LYS A 14 10.92 -12.12 -2.82
N VAL A 15 10.42 -10.88 -2.78
CA VAL A 15 10.83 -9.85 -1.81
C VAL A 15 10.00 -9.94 -0.53
N ALA A 16 8.70 -10.13 -0.66
CA ALA A 16 7.78 -10.21 0.47
C ALA A 16 6.63 -11.19 0.14
N PRO A 17 6.88 -12.52 0.24
CA PRO A 17 5.96 -13.54 -0.26
C PRO A 17 4.59 -13.52 0.42
N ASN A 18 4.53 -13.46 1.75
CA ASN A 18 3.24 -13.46 2.45
C ASN A 18 2.48 -12.15 2.25
N THR A 19 3.17 -11.02 2.18
CA THR A 19 2.59 -9.70 1.85
C THR A 19 1.96 -9.71 0.46
N VAL A 20 2.65 -10.26 -0.55
CA VAL A 20 2.12 -10.38 -1.91
C VAL A 20 0.92 -11.32 -1.94
N ASN A 21 0.97 -12.48 -1.26
CA ASN A 21 -0.16 -13.40 -1.15
C ASN A 21 -1.38 -12.71 -0.54
N ASN A 22 -1.18 -11.94 0.53
CA ASN A 22 -2.23 -11.17 1.19
C ASN A 22 -2.85 -10.13 0.23
N PHE A 23 -2.02 -9.34 -0.42
CA PHE A 23 -2.50 -8.32 -1.35
C PHE A 23 -3.30 -8.94 -2.51
N ILE A 24 -2.79 -10.01 -3.14
CA ILE A 24 -3.46 -10.75 -4.22
C ILE A 24 -4.80 -11.33 -3.73
N SER A 25 -4.83 -11.98 -2.55
CA SER A 25 -6.05 -12.55 -1.96
C SER A 25 -7.11 -11.45 -1.76
N LEU A 26 -6.75 -10.31 -1.20
CA LEU A 26 -7.66 -9.18 -1.01
C LEU A 26 -8.15 -8.59 -2.34
N VAL A 27 -7.28 -8.46 -3.35
CA VAL A 27 -7.68 -8.01 -4.69
C VAL A 27 -8.67 -8.99 -5.34
N LYS A 28 -8.40 -10.30 -5.29
CA LYS A 28 -9.29 -11.35 -5.85
C LYS A 28 -10.66 -11.34 -5.19
N LYS A 29 -10.74 -11.04 -3.89
CA LYS A 29 -11.99 -10.90 -3.12
C LYS A 29 -12.72 -9.57 -3.38
N GLY A 30 -12.15 -8.67 -4.19
CA GLY A 30 -12.71 -7.35 -4.47
C GLY A 30 -12.63 -6.38 -3.29
N PHE A 31 -11.85 -6.69 -2.27
CA PHE A 31 -11.75 -5.93 -1.01
C PHE A 31 -11.40 -4.46 -1.24
N TYR A 32 -10.52 -4.16 -2.19
CA TYR A 32 -10.07 -2.80 -2.48
C TYR A 32 -11.04 -2.00 -3.38
N ASN A 33 -12.07 -2.65 -3.95
CA ASN A 33 -13.02 -1.95 -4.81
C ASN A 33 -13.78 -0.88 -4.02
N ASN A 34 -13.84 0.32 -4.57
CA ASN A 34 -14.45 1.51 -3.98
C ASN A 34 -13.79 2.03 -2.70
N THR A 35 -12.64 1.52 -2.28
CA THR A 35 -11.83 2.12 -1.22
C THR A 35 -11.14 3.40 -1.72
N ILE A 36 -10.65 4.22 -0.80
CA ILE A 36 -10.07 5.53 -1.11
C ILE A 36 -8.60 5.63 -0.68
N PHE A 37 -7.89 6.55 -1.27
CA PHE A 37 -6.66 7.08 -0.69
C PHE A 37 -7.06 8.11 0.37
N HIS A 38 -7.03 7.69 1.64
CA HIS A 38 -7.52 8.49 2.76
C HIS A 38 -6.47 9.45 3.33
N ARG A 39 -5.19 9.27 2.95
CA ARG A 39 -4.07 10.12 3.38
C ARG A 39 -3.11 10.36 2.23
N VAL A 40 -2.73 11.62 1.98
CA VAL A 40 -1.79 12.00 0.93
C VAL A 40 -0.75 12.99 1.47
N ILE A 41 0.52 12.70 1.24
CA ILE A 41 1.64 13.57 1.63
C ILE A 41 2.45 13.84 0.36
N PRO A 42 2.40 15.07 -0.18
CA PRO A 42 3.19 15.45 -1.33
C PRO A 42 4.68 15.62 -0.97
N ASP A 43 5.52 15.69 -1.98
CA ASP A 43 6.97 15.87 -1.86
C ASP A 43 7.34 17.34 -1.51
N VAL A 44 6.80 17.88 -0.41
CA VAL A 44 7.03 19.29 0.00
C VAL A 44 7.30 19.49 1.48
N ASN A 45 7.58 18.38 2.27
CA ASN A 45 8.02 18.46 3.68
C ASN A 45 6.95 18.59 4.78
N PRO A 46 7.27 18.23 6.03
CA PRO A 46 8.07 17.11 6.51
C PRO A 46 7.23 15.85 6.63
N GLY A 47 7.69 14.75 6.08
CA GLY A 47 7.02 13.46 6.19
C GLY A 47 7.34 12.57 4.98
N PRO A 48 7.00 11.28 5.03
CA PRO A 48 7.25 10.40 3.90
C PRO A 48 6.32 10.77 2.73
N PRO A 49 6.86 11.23 1.58
CA PRO A 49 6.03 11.61 0.43
C PRO A 49 5.34 10.38 -0.15
N MET A 50 4.03 10.25 0.12
CA MET A 50 3.27 9.05 -0.24
C MET A 50 1.78 9.32 -0.43
N ILE A 51 1.10 8.36 -1.05
CA ILE A 51 -0.36 8.22 -0.99
C ILE A 51 -0.70 6.92 -0.26
N GLN A 52 -1.59 6.95 0.72
CA GLN A 52 -1.98 5.80 1.54
C GLN A 52 -3.46 5.49 1.36
N GLY A 53 -3.75 4.20 1.14
CA GLY A 53 -5.11 3.68 0.96
C GLY A 53 -5.27 2.26 1.47
N GLY A 54 -6.34 1.57 1.04
CA GLY A 54 -6.58 0.18 1.38
C GLY A 54 -7.33 -0.04 2.71
N ASP A 55 -7.80 1.03 3.32
CA ASP A 55 -8.72 0.97 4.45
C ASP A 55 -10.17 0.84 3.94
N PRO A 56 -10.90 -0.23 4.31
CA PRO A 56 -12.28 -0.42 3.87
C PRO A 56 -13.25 0.64 4.39
N GLN A 57 -12.92 1.27 5.52
CA GLN A 57 -13.73 2.34 6.15
C GLN A 57 -13.29 3.74 5.69
N GLY A 58 -12.10 3.85 5.11
CA GLY A 58 -11.52 5.13 4.69
C GLY A 58 -11.19 6.10 5.83
N THR A 59 -11.07 5.61 7.06
CA THR A 59 -10.81 6.40 8.28
C THR A 59 -9.34 6.44 8.69
N GLY A 60 -8.55 5.51 8.16
CA GLY A 60 -7.17 5.22 8.56
C GLY A 60 -7.08 4.14 9.65
N MET A 61 -8.21 3.65 10.17
CA MET A 61 -8.27 2.68 11.27
C MET A 61 -8.80 1.30 10.86
N GLY A 62 -9.35 1.18 9.64
CA GLY A 62 -9.94 -0.07 9.15
C GLY A 62 -8.89 -1.07 8.68
N ASP A 63 -9.24 -2.34 8.77
CA ASP A 63 -8.42 -3.49 8.41
C ASP A 63 -9.29 -4.65 7.88
N PRO A 64 -8.72 -5.78 7.44
CA PRO A 64 -9.46 -6.90 6.87
C PRO A 64 -9.97 -7.90 7.94
N GLY A 65 -9.88 -7.61 9.24
CA GLY A 65 -10.22 -8.51 10.35
C GLY A 65 -9.09 -9.46 10.75
N TYR A 66 -7.86 -9.21 10.29
CA TYR A 66 -6.67 -9.97 10.64
C TYR A 66 -5.41 -9.17 10.32
N PHE A 67 -4.28 -9.62 10.85
CA PHE A 67 -2.95 -9.10 10.53
C PHE A 67 -2.10 -10.16 9.83
N ILE A 68 -0.97 -9.73 9.28
CA ILE A 68 0.07 -10.57 8.73
C ILE A 68 1.42 -10.23 9.37
N LYS A 69 2.33 -11.21 9.38
CA LYS A 69 3.71 -10.99 9.83
C LYS A 69 4.40 -9.94 8.94
N GLY A 70 5.10 -9.03 9.59
CA GLY A 70 5.83 -7.97 8.88
C GLY A 70 7.09 -8.48 8.22
N GLU A 71 7.16 -8.43 6.90
CA GLU A 71 8.30 -8.88 6.09
C GLU A 71 9.28 -7.73 5.82
N PHE A 72 9.98 -7.28 6.87
CA PHE A 72 10.97 -6.20 6.82
C PHE A 72 12.10 -6.39 7.83
N THR A 73 13.22 -5.70 7.62
CA THR A 73 14.51 -5.99 8.27
C THR A 73 14.47 -5.87 9.80
N ILE A 74 13.86 -4.81 10.35
CA ILE A 74 13.77 -4.65 11.82
C ILE A 74 12.93 -5.76 12.47
N ASN A 75 12.03 -6.38 11.72
CA ASN A 75 11.23 -7.54 12.17
C ASN A 75 11.91 -8.90 11.91
N GLY A 76 13.20 -8.90 11.58
CA GLY A 76 13.99 -10.12 11.35
C GLY A 76 13.77 -10.79 9.99
N PHE A 77 13.18 -10.08 9.03
CA PHE A 77 12.97 -10.59 7.67
C PHE A 77 13.82 -9.80 6.67
N THR A 78 14.59 -10.49 5.82
CA THR A 78 15.42 -9.83 4.81
C THR A 78 14.56 -9.27 3.68
N ASN A 79 14.43 -7.96 3.64
CA ASN A 79 13.76 -7.23 2.58
C ASN A 79 14.64 -6.03 2.18
N ASN A 80 15.27 -6.12 1.02
CA ASN A 80 16.24 -5.14 0.53
C ASN A 80 15.65 -4.18 -0.52
N LEU A 81 14.34 -4.16 -0.69
CA LEU A 81 13.68 -3.21 -1.58
C LEU A 81 13.52 -1.86 -0.86
N ASN A 82 14.29 -0.87 -1.25
CA ASN A 82 14.26 0.46 -0.66
C ASN A 82 12.99 1.23 -1.06
N HIS A 83 12.55 2.16 -0.19
CA HIS A 83 11.41 3.04 -0.43
C HIS A 83 11.79 4.14 -1.44
N THR A 84 11.99 3.75 -2.68
CA THR A 84 12.20 4.69 -3.79
C THR A 84 10.87 5.05 -4.46
N ARG A 85 10.87 6.12 -5.25
CA ARG A 85 9.70 6.58 -6.01
C ARG A 85 8.98 5.42 -6.72
N GLY A 86 7.68 5.33 -6.50
CA GLY A 86 6.80 4.31 -7.07
C GLY A 86 6.73 2.99 -6.30
N VAL A 87 7.59 2.75 -5.31
CA VAL A 87 7.53 1.54 -4.50
C VAL A 87 6.24 1.51 -3.67
N ILE A 88 5.58 0.36 -3.62
CA ILE A 88 4.44 0.09 -2.74
C ILE A 88 4.90 -0.68 -1.51
N SER A 89 4.38 -0.30 -0.35
CA SER A 89 4.70 -0.87 0.95
C SER A 89 3.46 -1.00 1.83
N MET A 90 3.45 -1.96 2.77
CA MET A 90 2.34 -2.12 3.71
C MET A 90 2.42 -1.12 4.84
N ALA A 91 1.30 -0.45 5.10
CA ALA A 91 1.14 0.32 6.32
C ALA A 91 0.87 -0.60 7.52
N ARG A 92 1.30 -0.17 8.71
CA ARG A 92 1.14 -0.89 9.97
C ARG A 92 1.06 0.10 11.16
N ALA A 93 0.63 -0.37 12.30
CA ALA A 93 0.77 0.37 13.54
C ALA A 93 2.25 0.47 13.97
N ALA A 94 2.57 1.44 14.82
CA ALA A 94 3.93 1.56 15.35
C ALA A 94 4.35 0.29 16.10
N GLN A 95 3.44 -0.30 16.85
CA GLN A 95 3.56 -1.58 17.55
C GLN A 95 2.18 -2.28 17.60
N PRO A 96 2.12 -3.61 17.54
CA PRO A 96 3.25 -4.52 17.22
C PRO A 96 3.69 -4.42 15.75
N TYR A 97 4.89 -4.89 15.44
CA TYR A 97 5.41 -4.89 14.06
C TYR A 97 4.58 -5.78 13.12
N ASP A 98 3.95 -6.82 13.63
CA ASP A 98 3.07 -7.74 12.92
C ASP A 98 1.61 -7.24 12.92
N SER A 99 1.39 -5.99 12.53
CA SER A 99 0.08 -5.33 12.52
C SER A 99 -0.37 -4.82 11.14
N ALA A 100 0.32 -5.23 10.08
CA ALA A 100 -0.12 -4.94 8.73
C ALA A 100 -1.37 -5.78 8.38
N GLY A 101 -2.37 -5.16 7.78
CA GLY A 101 -3.61 -5.83 7.35
C GLY A 101 -3.87 -5.63 5.86
N SER A 102 -4.61 -4.57 5.51
CA SER A 102 -4.93 -4.23 4.12
C SER A 102 -4.39 -2.88 3.67
N GLN A 103 -4.05 -1.99 4.59
CA GLN A 103 -3.60 -0.65 4.22
C GLN A 103 -2.20 -0.68 3.60
N PHE A 104 -2.01 0.10 2.56
CA PHE A 104 -0.74 0.24 1.84
C PHE A 104 -0.47 1.69 1.48
N PHE A 105 0.77 2.00 1.15
CA PHE A 105 1.14 3.29 0.60
C PHE A 105 2.06 3.16 -0.62
N ILE A 106 1.99 4.14 -1.51
CA ILE A 106 2.83 4.24 -2.70
C ILE A 106 3.71 5.49 -2.55
N MET A 107 5.01 5.30 -2.72
CA MET A 107 5.99 6.39 -2.60
C MET A 107 5.88 7.38 -3.76
N VAL A 108 5.77 8.65 -3.44
CA VAL A 108 5.80 9.77 -4.40
C VAL A 108 7.24 10.16 -4.72
N ASN A 109 8.13 10.06 -3.74
CA ASN A 109 9.57 10.26 -3.91
C ASN A 109 10.34 9.32 -2.96
N ASP A 110 11.68 9.30 -3.08
CA ASP A 110 12.55 8.47 -2.27
C ASP A 110 12.49 8.85 -0.79
N CYS A 111 12.54 7.84 0.09
CA CYS A 111 12.42 8.05 1.53
C CYS A 111 13.18 6.98 2.33
N SER A 112 14.50 7.09 2.37
CA SER A 112 15.40 6.08 2.93
C SER A 112 15.19 5.80 4.44
N TYR A 113 14.63 6.73 5.20
CA TYR A 113 14.38 6.49 6.63
C TYR A 113 13.24 5.47 6.89
N LEU A 114 12.47 5.10 5.88
CA LEU A 114 11.49 4.01 5.96
C LEU A 114 12.10 2.62 5.66
N ASP A 115 13.30 2.59 5.09
CA ASP A 115 13.95 1.34 4.67
C ASP A 115 14.15 0.40 5.86
N GLY A 116 13.83 -0.86 5.64
CA GLY A 116 13.90 -1.89 6.67
C GLY A 116 12.84 -1.81 7.77
N GLN A 117 11.93 -0.84 7.75
CA GLN A 117 10.89 -0.63 8.78
C GLN A 117 9.48 -1.00 8.32
N TYR A 118 9.27 -1.17 7.03
CA TYR A 118 8.00 -1.53 6.41
C TYR A 118 8.20 -2.57 5.31
N ALA A 119 7.19 -3.40 5.07
CA ALA A 119 7.22 -4.45 4.05
C ALA A 119 6.96 -3.86 2.65
N THR A 120 8.02 -3.54 1.93
CA THR A 120 7.95 -3.20 0.51
C THR A 120 7.70 -4.47 -0.31
N PHE A 121 6.82 -4.41 -1.32
CA PHE A 121 6.42 -5.64 -2.03
C PHE A 121 6.14 -5.49 -3.52
N GLY A 122 6.41 -4.32 -4.10
CA GLY A 122 6.22 -4.06 -5.53
C GLY A 122 6.54 -2.63 -5.93
N LYS A 123 6.26 -2.30 -7.17
CA LYS A 123 6.50 -0.96 -7.73
C LYS A 123 5.49 -0.60 -8.80
N VAL A 124 5.17 0.69 -8.92
CA VAL A 124 4.40 1.25 -10.04
C VAL A 124 5.23 1.16 -11.32
N ILE A 125 4.65 0.56 -12.36
CA ILE A 125 5.25 0.44 -13.68
C ILE A 125 4.57 1.33 -14.73
N GLU A 126 3.33 1.75 -14.49
CA GLU A 126 2.58 2.71 -15.32
C GLU A 126 1.67 3.55 -14.42
N GLY A 127 1.49 4.84 -14.74
CA GLY A 127 0.56 5.71 -14.02
C GLY A 127 1.16 6.47 -12.84
N MET A 128 2.47 6.68 -12.77
CA MET A 128 3.08 7.52 -11.73
C MET A 128 2.58 8.96 -11.76
N GLU A 129 2.21 9.48 -12.93
CA GLU A 129 1.58 10.81 -13.06
C GLU A 129 0.21 10.86 -12.34
N VAL A 130 -0.50 9.72 -12.26
CA VAL A 130 -1.76 9.61 -11.50
C VAL A 130 -1.48 9.63 -10.01
N VAL A 131 -0.43 8.94 -9.55
CA VAL A 131 0.03 8.98 -8.15
C VAL A 131 0.39 10.41 -7.76
N ASP A 132 1.14 11.13 -8.60
CA ASP A 132 1.53 12.52 -8.36
C ASP A 132 0.31 13.45 -8.30
N LYS A 133 -0.67 13.25 -9.19
CA LYS A 133 -1.93 14.02 -9.19
C LYS A 133 -2.69 13.82 -7.88
N ILE A 134 -2.81 12.58 -7.41
CA ILE A 134 -3.45 12.25 -6.13
C ILE A 134 -2.71 12.91 -4.97
N ALA A 135 -1.38 12.80 -4.94
CA ALA A 135 -0.56 13.37 -3.87
C ALA A 135 -0.65 14.91 -3.78
N LYS A 136 -0.91 15.59 -4.90
CA LYS A 136 -1.05 17.05 -4.99
C LYS A 136 -2.46 17.57 -4.71
N THR A 137 -3.42 16.66 -4.46
CA THR A 137 -4.79 17.05 -4.13
C THR A 137 -4.80 17.90 -2.85
N GLU A 138 -5.64 18.93 -2.82
CA GLU A 138 -5.86 19.72 -1.60
C GLU A 138 -6.27 18.79 -0.45
N ARG A 139 -5.69 19.05 0.73
CA ARG A 139 -5.88 18.21 1.90
C ARG A 139 -6.25 19.04 3.13
N GLY A 140 -7.03 18.43 3.99
CA GLY A 140 -7.40 18.95 5.29
C GLY A 140 -6.57 18.36 6.42
N ALA A 141 -7.18 18.27 7.59
CA ALA A 141 -6.59 17.65 8.76
C ALA A 141 -6.16 16.19 8.49
N GLN A 142 -5.09 15.76 9.13
CA GLN A 142 -4.53 14.41 9.01
C GLN A 142 -4.13 14.03 7.57
N ASP A 143 -3.74 15.00 6.75
CA ASP A 143 -3.36 14.80 5.34
C ASP A 143 -4.47 14.17 4.47
N ARG A 144 -5.72 14.32 4.87
CA ARG A 144 -6.88 13.76 4.16
C ARG A 144 -7.21 14.60 2.93
N PRO A 145 -7.33 14.01 1.73
CA PRO A 145 -7.81 14.73 0.54
C PRO A 145 -9.18 15.36 0.77
N LEU A 146 -9.36 16.63 0.43
CA LEU A 146 -10.66 17.31 0.46
C LEU A 146 -11.59 16.76 -0.64
N GLN A 147 -11.02 16.35 -1.77
CA GLN A 147 -11.72 15.67 -2.84
C GLN A 147 -11.39 14.17 -2.79
N GLU A 148 -12.42 13.34 -2.71
CA GLU A 148 -12.28 11.88 -2.62
C GLU A 148 -11.47 11.29 -3.78
N GLN A 149 -10.43 10.54 -3.45
CA GLN A 149 -9.56 9.83 -4.39
C GLN A 149 -9.88 8.32 -4.34
N LYS A 150 -10.82 7.86 -5.17
CA LYS A 150 -11.39 6.50 -5.09
C LYS A 150 -10.79 5.53 -6.09
N MET A 151 -10.44 4.34 -5.62
CA MET A 151 -10.11 3.16 -6.43
C MET A 151 -11.41 2.47 -6.84
N LYS A 152 -11.95 2.77 -8.03
CA LYS A 152 -13.20 2.20 -8.52
C LYS A 152 -13.16 0.68 -8.62
N LYS A 153 -12.05 0.15 -9.13
CA LYS A 153 -11.82 -1.28 -9.30
C LYS A 153 -10.33 -1.59 -9.22
N VAL A 154 -10.00 -2.64 -8.50
CA VAL A 154 -8.62 -3.17 -8.42
C VAL A 154 -8.64 -4.61 -8.92
N THR A 155 -7.73 -4.95 -9.81
CA THR A 155 -7.61 -6.28 -10.41
C THR A 155 -6.17 -6.74 -10.38
N VAL A 156 -5.95 -8.05 -10.43
CA VAL A 156 -4.63 -8.66 -10.52
C VAL A 156 -4.60 -9.67 -11.66
N ASP A 157 -3.51 -9.66 -12.41
CA ASP A 157 -3.15 -10.72 -13.34
C ASP A 157 -2.00 -11.51 -12.71
N THR A 158 -2.20 -12.80 -12.51
CA THR A 158 -1.20 -13.71 -11.94
C THR A 158 -0.48 -14.53 -13.01
N PHE A 159 -0.75 -14.28 -14.29
CA PHE A 159 -0.15 -14.99 -15.43
C PHE A 159 -0.27 -16.52 -15.32
N GLY A 160 -1.38 -17.00 -14.76
CA GLY A 160 -1.61 -18.43 -14.53
C GLY A 160 -0.91 -19.03 -13.33
N ILE A 161 -0.21 -18.24 -12.52
CA ILE A 161 0.42 -18.70 -11.29
C ILE A 161 -0.62 -18.69 -10.17
N GLU A 162 -0.70 -19.79 -9.42
CA GLU A 162 -1.50 -19.86 -8.20
C GLU A 162 -0.71 -19.31 -7.01
N TYR A 163 -1.34 -18.40 -6.29
CA TYR A 163 -0.81 -17.84 -5.04
C TYR A 163 -1.65 -18.37 -3.88
N PRO A 164 -1.02 -18.90 -2.82
CA PRO A 164 -1.74 -19.39 -1.66
C PRO A 164 -2.42 -18.24 -0.89
N GLU A 165 -3.40 -18.59 -0.05
CA GLU A 165 -3.91 -17.65 0.95
C GLU A 165 -2.77 -17.25 1.90
N PRO A 166 -2.78 -15.98 2.39
CA PRO A 166 -1.74 -15.52 3.29
C PRO A 166 -1.79 -16.25 4.64
N GLU A 167 -0.65 -16.39 5.28
CA GLU A 167 -0.57 -16.70 6.70
C GLU A 167 -1.07 -15.50 7.50
N LYS A 168 -2.09 -15.74 8.34
CA LYS A 168 -2.79 -14.71 9.11
C LYS A 168 -2.48 -14.81 10.59
N ILE A 169 -2.49 -13.67 11.25
CA ILE A 169 -2.38 -13.51 12.69
C ILE A 169 -3.70 -12.94 13.19
N SER A 170 -4.27 -13.53 14.23
CA SER A 170 -5.46 -12.99 14.90
C SER A 170 -5.15 -11.63 15.53
N GLN A 171 -6.13 -10.76 15.52
CA GLN A 171 -6.08 -9.47 16.22
C GLN A 171 -6.20 -9.66 17.72
#